data_f870525f10442208f36a405895295320
#
_entry.id   f870525f10442208f36a405895295320
#
_cell.length_a   1.000
_cell.length_b   1.000
_cell.length_c   1.000
_cell.angle_alpha   90.00
_cell.angle_beta   90.00
_cell.angle_gamma   90.00
#
_symmetry.space_group_name_H-M   'P 1'
#
loop_
_entity.id
_entity.type
_entity.pdbx_description
1 polymer ?
#
loop_
_entity_poly.entity_id
_entity_poly.type
_entity_poly.pdbx_seq_one_letter_code
_entity_poly.pdbx_strand_id
1 'polypeptide(L)'
;MKCPYCGVENTRVIDSRPADDGAAIRRRRQCDACNKRFTTYEKVDAIPLVVVKKDMNREPYDRAKIEAGVFRSCHKRPISVEQIKTFVDEIENEIFAMEEKEISSSTIGELLMEKLKTLDPVAYVRFASIYREFKDVNTFMDEIKKILE
;
A
#
# COMPACT_ATOMS: atom_id res chain seq x y z
N MET A 1 -22.67 -12.17 -18.38
CA MET A 1 -22.88 -10.87 -17.71
C MET A 1 -24.22 -10.32 -18.18
N LYS A 2 -25.06 -9.84 -17.27
CA LYS A 2 -26.38 -9.28 -17.58
C LYS A 2 -26.27 -7.97 -18.35
N CYS A 3 -27.12 -7.80 -19.34
CA CYS A 3 -27.24 -6.53 -20.05
C CYS A 3 -27.86 -5.46 -19.13
N PRO A 4 -27.26 -4.27 -18.96
CA PRO A 4 -27.80 -3.23 -18.08
C PRO A 4 -29.10 -2.60 -18.63
N TYR A 5 -29.47 -2.86 -19.89
CA TYR A 5 -30.66 -2.28 -20.51
C TYR A 5 -31.88 -3.19 -20.54
N CYS A 6 -31.69 -4.50 -20.70
CA CYS A 6 -32.77 -5.47 -20.81
C CYS A 6 -32.70 -6.65 -19.85
N GLY A 7 -31.63 -6.74 -19.05
CA GLY A 7 -31.46 -7.80 -18.03
C GLY A 7 -31.10 -9.20 -18.55
N VAL A 8 -31.04 -9.40 -19.87
CA VAL A 8 -30.71 -10.69 -20.48
C VAL A 8 -29.22 -11.01 -20.25
N GLU A 9 -28.90 -12.27 -19.93
CA GLU A 9 -27.53 -12.68 -19.58
C GLU A 9 -26.62 -12.90 -20.79
N ASN A 10 -27.18 -12.99 -22.00
CA ASN A 10 -26.41 -13.26 -23.20
C ASN A 10 -25.82 -11.99 -23.80
N THR A 11 -24.55 -11.75 -23.54
CA THR A 11 -23.78 -10.64 -24.07
C THR A 11 -22.43 -11.10 -24.56
N ARG A 12 -21.99 -10.59 -25.73
CA ARG A 12 -20.68 -10.91 -26.30
C ARG A 12 -19.72 -9.73 -26.20
N VAL A 13 -18.43 -10.01 -26.12
CA VAL A 13 -17.36 -9.02 -26.19
C VAL A 13 -17.05 -8.73 -27.65
N ILE A 14 -17.09 -7.46 -28.06
CA ILE A 14 -16.81 -7.04 -29.44
C ILE A 14 -15.46 -6.32 -29.57
N ASP A 15 -14.89 -5.81 -28.46
CA ASP A 15 -13.57 -5.17 -28.42
C ASP A 15 -12.99 -5.28 -27.01
N SER A 16 -11.66 -5.43 -26.93
CA SER A 16 -10.91 -5.48 -25.66
C SER A 16 -9.63 -4.67 -25.81
N ARG A 17 -9.37 -3.77 -24.88
CA ARG A 17 -8.15 -2.94 -24.87
C ARG A 17 -7.61 -2.79 -23.45
N PRO A 18 -6.28 -2.71 -23.28
CA PRO A 18 -5.69 -2.31 -22.01
C PRO A 18 -6.21 -0.92 -21.61
N ALA A 19 -6.38 -0.71 -20.32
CA ALA A 19 -6.74 0.56 -19.71
C ALA A 19 -5.94 0.73 -18.40
N ASP A 20 -5.87 1.95 -17.88
CA ASP A 20 -5.15 2.27 -16.64
C ASP A 20 -3.70 1.73 -16.67
N ASP A 21 -2.94 2.06 -17.74
CA ASP A 21 -1.56 1.63 -17.97
C ASP A 21 -1.32 0.10 -17.85
N GLY A 22 -2.34 -0.69 -18.20
CA GLY A 22 -2.30 -2.14 -18.14
C GLY A 22 -2.89 -2.75 -16.87
N ALA A 23 -3.24 -1.94 -15.88
CA ALA A 23 -3.86 -2.40 -14.62
C ALA A 23 -5.33 -2.80 -14.78
N ALA A 24 -5.95 -2.53 -15.92
CA ALA A 24 -7.32 -2.89 -16.24
C ALA A 24 -7.49 -3.30 -17.70
N ILE A 25 -8.53 -4.07 -17.99
CA ILE A 25 -8.97 -4.37 -19.35
C ILE A 25 -10.33 -3.72 -19.55
N ARG A 26 -10.39 -2.81 -20.51
CA ARG A 26 -11.65 -2.24 -20.97
C ARG A 26 -12.26 -3.16 -22.03
N ARG A 27 -13.48 -3.64 -21.79
CA ARG A 27 -14.21 -4.49 -22.75
C ARG A 27 -15.46 -3.80 -23.24
N ARG A 28 -15.61 -3.69 -24.56
CA ARG A 28 -16.86 -3.27 -25.18
C ARG A 28 -17.72 -4.48 -25.46
N ARG A 29 -18.93 -4.49 -24.94
CA ARG A 29 -19.87 -5.60 -25.05
C ARG A 29 -21.11 -5.19 -25.86
N GLN A 30 -21.73 -6.18 -26.49
CA GLN A 30 -23.02 -6.05 -27.18
C GLN A 30 -23.97 -7.11 -26.65
N CYS A 31 -25.21 -6.70 -26.38
CA CYS A 31 -26.27 -7.63 -26.01
C CYS A 31 -26.86 -8.26 -27.27
N ASP A 32 -27.00 -9.58 -27.27
CA ASP A 32 -27.56 -10.31 -28.43
C ASP A 32 -29.10 -10.16 -28.55
N ALA A 33 -29.77 -9.79 -27.44
CA ALA A 33 -31.23 -9.61 -27.44
C ALA A 33 -31.65 -8.19 -27.87
N CYS A 34 -31.08 -7.13 -27.25
CA CYS A 34 -31.48 -5.75 -27.53
C CYS A 34 -30.49 -4.97 -28.40
N ASN A 35 -29.39 -5.59 -28.84
CA ASN A 35 -28.33 -5.04 -29.67
C ASN A 35 -27.63 -3.77 -29.10
N LYS A 36 -27.97 -3.33 -27.88
CA LYS A 36 -27.32 -2.19 -27.25
C LYS A 36 -25.89 -2.57 -26.81
N ARG A 37 -25.01 -1.56 -26.87
CA ARG A 37 -23.61 -1.69 -26.52
C ARG A 37 -23.37 -1.02 -25.17
N PHE A 38 -22.50 -1.64 -24.36
CA PHE A 38 -22.04 -1.10 -23.08
C PHE A 38 -20.58 -1.45 -22.86
N THR A 39 -19.94 -0.74 -21.95
CA THR A 39 -18.53 -0.93 -21.61
C THR A 39 -18.43 -1.50 -20.21
N THR A 40 -17.52 -2.46 -20.03
CA THR A 40 -17.15 -3.01 -18.73
C THR A 40 -15.65 -2.90 -18.54
N TYR A 41 -15.22 -2.83 -17.29
CA TYR A 41 -13.82 -2.89 -16.91
C TYR A 41 -13.59 -4.15 -16.08
N GLU A 42 -12.57 -4.89 -16.45
CA GLU A 42 -12.04 -5.99 -15.66
C GLU A 42 -10.80 -5.48 -14.95
N LYS A 43 -10.81 -5.51 -13.63
CA LYS A 43 -9.70 -5.10 -12.76
C LYS A 43 -9.39 -6.24 -11.81
N VAL A 44 -8.13 -6.33 -11.39
CA VAL A 44 -7.76 -7.23 -10.30
C VAL A 44 -8.52 -6.78 -9.05
N ASP A 45 -9.29 -7.69 -8.46
CA ASP A 45 -9.97 -7.43 -7.20
C ASP A 45 -8.92 -7.48 -6.08
N ALA A 46 -8.43 -6.31 -5.70
CA ALA A 46 -7.49 -6.18 -4.61
C ALA A 46 -8.24 -6.47 -3.30
N ILE A 47 -7.85 -7.52 -2.61
CA ILE A 47 -8.35 -7.81 -1.25
C ILE A 47 -7.99 -6.59 -0.39
N PRO A 48 -8.97 -5.89 0.20
CA PRO A 48 -8.68 -4.74 1.04
C PRO A 48 -7.89 -5.20 2.27
N LEU A 49 -6.64 -4.77 2.35
CA LEU A 49 -5.79 -5.01 3.53
C LEU A 49 -6.26 -4.11 4.67
N VAL A 50 -6.45 -4.70 5.84
CA VAL A 50 -6.87 -4.02 7.06
C VAL A 50 -5.68 -3.91 8.01
N VAL A 51 -5.47 -2.72 8.58
CA VAL A 51 -4.45 -2.48 9.60
C VAL A 51 -5.09 -2.55 10.98
N VAL A 52 -4.57 -3.44 11.82
CA VAL A 52 -4.96 -3.55 13.22
C VAL A 52 -4.04 -2.67 14.07
N LYS A 53 -4.59 -1.69 14.75
CA LYS A 53 -3.88 -0.76 15.63
C LYS A 53 -3.55 -1.39 16.99
N LYS A 54 -2.65 -0.76 17.77
CA LYS A 54 -2.30 -1.19 19.14
C LYS A 54 -3.52 -1.28 20.08
N ASP A 55 -4.52 -0.41 19.89
CA ASP A 55 -5.79 -0.39 20.62
C ASP A 55 -6.84 -1.36 20.05
N MET A 56 -6.44 -2.26 19.15
CA MET A 56 -7.28 -3.24 18.46
C MET A 56 -8.30 -2.64 17.47
N ASN A 57 -8.29 -1.34 17.25
CA ASN A 57 -9.08 -0.72 16.18
C ASN A 57 -8.57 -1.17 14.81
N ARG A 58 -9.51 -1.30 13.86
CA ARG A 58 -9.25 -1.69 12.48
C ARG A 58 -9.48 -0.54 11.54
N GLU A 59 -8.53 -0.27 10.67
CA GLU A 59 -8.68 0.72 9.61
C GLU A 59 -8.18 0.15 8.27
N PRO A 60 -8.70 0.62 7.13
CA PRO A 60 -8.15 0.27 5.84
C PRO A 60 -6.67 0.66 5.76
N TYR A 61 -5.88 -0.16 5.07
CA TYR A 61 -4.50 0.19 4.75
C TYR A 61 -4.47 1.49 3.94
N ASP A 62 -3.61 2.40 4.33
CA ASP A 62 -3.46 3.71 3.69
C ASP A 62 -1.98 4.00 3.44
N ARG A 63 -1.56 3.85 2.19
CA ARG A 63 -0.20 4.16 1.73
C ARG A 63 0.23 5.57 2.09
N ALA A 64 -0.66 6.56 1.99
CA ALA A 64 -0.32 7.95 2.25
C ALA A 64 0.13 8.19 3.70
N LYS A 65 -0.38 7.41 4.66
CA LYS A 65 0.06 7.48 6.06
C LYS A 65 1.51 7.02 6.22
N ILE A 66 1.89 5.94 5.55
CA ILE A 66 3.27 5.41 5.57
C ILE A 66 4.20 6.42 4.92
N GLU A 67 3.86 6.86 3.71
CA GLU A 67 4.65 7.81 2.93
C GLU A 67 4.89 9.11 3.70
N ALA A 68 3.86 9.68 4.35
CA ALA A 68 3.97 10.86 5.19
C ALA A 68 4.87 10.64 6.42
N GLY A 69 4.82 9.46 7.03
CA GLY A 69 5.69 9.09 8.16
C GLY A 69 7.16 9.03 7.77
N VAL A 70 7.45 8.35 6.66
CA VAL A 70 8.81 8.23 6.11
C VAL A 70 9.33 9.61 5.67
N PHE A 71 8.51 10.38 4.95
CA PHE A 71 8.88 11.72 4.49
C PHE A 71 9.28 12.66 5.66
N ARG A 72 8.53 12.66 6.75
CA ARG A 72 8.85 13.42 7.96
C ARG A 72 10.19 13.01 8.57
N SER A 73 10.46 11.71 8.61
CA SER A 73 11.70 11.17 9.16
C SER A 73 12.91 11.52 8.28
N CYS A 74 12.74 11.57 6.98
CA CYS A 74 13.76 11.90 5.98
C CYS A 74 13.94 13.42 5.78
N HIS A 75 13.19 14.27 6.50
CA HIS A 75 13.28 15.72 6.32
C HIS A 75 14.71 16.25 6.54
N LYS A 76 15.21 17.08 5.60
CA LYS A 76 16.58 17.60 5.57
C LYS A 76 17.67 16.52 5.52
N ARG A 77 17.35 15.32 5.03
CA ARG A 77 18.34 14.30 4.68
C ARG A 77 18.54 14.29 3.15
N PRO A 78 19.72 13.83 2.66
CA PRO A 78 20.00 13.75 1.22
C PRO A 78 19.28 12.56 0.57
N ILE A 79 17.96 12.48 0.76
CA ILE A 79 17.09 11.43 0.24
C ILE A 79 16.05 12.09 -0.64
N SER A 80 16.00 11.70 -1.91
CA SER A 80 15.05 12.24 -2.86
C SER A 80 13.62 11.73 -2.63
N VAL A 81 12.64 12.46 -3.15
CA VAL A 81 11.24 12.02 -3.12
C VAL A 81 11.05 10.70 -3.86
N GLU A 82 11.81 10.47 -4.94
CA GLU A 82 11.77 9.22 -5.71
C GLU A 82 12.30 8.04 -4.88
N GLN A 83 13.39 8.24 -4.13
CA GLN A 83 13.90 7.22 -3.22
C GLN A 83 12.89 6.86 -2.13
N ILE A 84 12.16 7.85 -1.59
CA ILE A 84 11.10 7.59 -0.61
C ILE A 84 9.97 6.78 -1.24
N LYS A 85 9.56 7.10 -2.46
CA LYS A 85 8.52 6.34 -3.16
C LYS A 85 8.95 4.88 -3.40
N THR A 86 10.15 4.68 -3.92
CA THR A 86 10.70 3.33 -4.13
C THR A 86 10.78 2.54 -2.82
N PHE A 87 11.22 3.19 -1.75
CA PHE A 87 11.24 2.61 -0.41
C PHE A 87 9.85 2.17 0.07
N VAL A 88 8.83 3.01 -0.15
CA VAL A 88 7.44 2.67 0.21
C VAL A 88 6.90 1.55 -0.68
N ASP A 89 7.23 1.54 -1.98
CA ASP A 89 6.86 0.46 -2.91
C ASP A 89 7.43 -0.89 -2.46
N GLU A 90 8.68 -0.92 -1.99
CA GLU A 90 9.30 -2.14 -1.46
C GLU A 90 8.59 -2.65 -0.19
N ILE A 91 8.23 -1.74 0.72
CA ILE A 91 7.46 -2.08 1.93
C ILE A 91 6.08 -2.65 1.55
N GLU A 92 5.38 -2.01 0.61
CA GLU A 92 4.08 -2.51 0.13
C GLU A 92 4.20 -3.90 -0.49
N ASN A 93 5.22 -4.12 -1.33
CA ASN A 93 5.44 -5.42 -1.94
C ASN A 93 5.65 -6.52 -0.88
N GLU A 94 6.39 -6.24 0.19
CA GLU A 94 6.57 -7.19 1.28
C GLU A 94 5.27 -7.44 2.06
N ILE A 95 4.52 -6.38 2.36
CA ILE A 95 3.23 -6.48 3.05
C ILE A 95 2.24 -7.33 2.23
N PHE A 96 2.11 -7.05 0.93
CA PHE A 96 1.19 -7.78 0.07
C PHE A 96 1.66 -9.21 -0.24
N ALA A 97 2.96 -9.47 -0.23
CA ALA A 97 3.52 -10.82 -0.37
C ALA A 97 3.21 -11.74 0.83
N MET A 98 2.80 -11.19 1.97
CA MET A 98 2.36 -11.99 3.12
C MET A 98 0.97 -12.63 2.90
N GLU A 99 0.22 -12.18 1.87
CA GLU A 99 -1.12 -12.67 1.52
C GLU A 99 -2.13 -12.61 2.69
N GLU A 100 -1.85 -11.80 3.70
CA GLU A 100 -2.70 -11.62 4.87
C GLU A 100 -3.81 -10.60 4.59
N LYS A 101 -4.98 -10.83 5.16
CA LYS A 101 -6.10 -9.86 5.08
C LYS A 101 -6.01 -8.76 6.14
N GLU A 102 -5.35 -9.05 7.23
CA GLU A 102 -5.11 -8.14 8.34
C GLU A 102 -3.62 -8.12 8.70
N ILE A 103 -3.06 -6.95 8.89
CA ILE A 103 -1.68 -6.77 9.36
C ILE A 103 -1.65 -5.84 10.56
N SER A 104 -0.80 -6.13 11.56
CA SER A 104 -0.66 -5.22 12.69
C SER A 104 0.11 -3.96 12.31
N SER A 105 -0.27 -2.82 12.89
CA SER A 105 0.52 -1.58 12.76
C SER A 105 1.94 -1.74 13.31
N SER A 106 2.13 -2.67 14.25
CA SER A 106 3.45 -3.02 14.79
C SER A 106 4.32 -3.71 13.74
N THR A 107 3.77 -4.67 13.01
CA THR A 107 4.50 -5.36 11.92
C THR A 107 4.94 -4.37 10.84
N ILE A 108 4.05 -3.47 10.42
CA ILE A 108 4.38 -2.42 9.45
C ILE A 108 5.51 -1.52 9.98
N GLY A 109 5.42 -1.12 11.26
CA GLY A 109 6.43 -0.29 11.89
C GLY A 109 7.80 -0.95 11.98
N GLU A 110 7.87 -2.24 12.32
CA GLU A 110 9.14 -2.98 12.36
C GLU A 110 9.75 -3.13 10.95
N LEU A 111 8.95 -3.42 9.92
CA LEU A 111 9.42 -3.47 8.52
C LEU A 111 10.01 -2.11 8.09
N LEU A 112 9.31 -1.02 8.40
CA LEU A 112 9.79 0.33 8.11
C LEU A 112 11.11 0.62 8.83
N MET A 113 11.22 0.26 10.10
CA MET A 113 12.43 0.49 10.90
C MET A 113 13.62 -0.31 10.38
N GLU A 114 13.44 -1.58 10.05
CA GLU A 114 14.50 -2.43 9.51
C GLU A 114 15.08 -1.84 8.21
N LYS A 115 14.22 -1.42 7.28
CA LYS A 115 14.66 -0.81 6.03
C LYS A 115 15.20 0.61 6.19
N LEU A 116 14.64 1.43 7.10
CA LEU A 116 15.16 2.77 7.39
C LEU A 116 16.57 2.72 7.97
N LYS A 117 16.92 1.68 8.75
CA LYS A 117 18.26 1.48 9.29
C LYS A 117 19.31 1.44 8.18
N THR A 118 18.99 0.83 7.06
CA THR A 118 19.89 0.72 5.89
C THR A 118 19.84 1.94 4.99
N LEU A 119 18.68 2.60 4.88
CA LEU A 119 18.50 3.77 4.04
C LEU A 119 19.21 5.00 4.62
N ASP A 120 18.96 5.32 5.88
CA ASP A 120 19.55 6.47 6.57
C ASP A 120 19.41 6.32 8.10
N PRO A 121 20.52 6.16 8.83
CA PRO A 121 20.50 5.98 10.29
C PRO A 121 19.82 7.12 11.05
N VAL A 122 19.91 8.37 10.56
CA VAL A 122 19.26 9.51 11.20
C VAL A 122 17.75 9.48 10.98
N ALA A 123 17.30 9.13 9.78
CA ALA A 123 15.88 8.94 9.50
C ALA A 123 15.30 7.81 10.36
N TYR A 124 16.04 6.72 10.52
CA TYR A 124 15.68 5.63 11.44
C TYR A 124 15.46 6.15 12.87
N VAL A 125 16.43 6.87 13.45
CA VAL A 125 16.33 7.38 14.83
C VAL A 125 15.10 8.28 15.00
N ARG A 126 14.82 9.14 14.02
CA ARG A 126 13.65 10.04 14.04
C ARG A 126 12.34 9.25 13.97
N PHE A 127 12.28 8.24 13.11
CA PHE A 127 11.11 7.38 13.01
C PHE A 127 10.90 6.61 14.31
N ALA A 128 11.96 5.98 14.83
CA ALA A 128 11.95 5.22 16.07
C ALA A 128 11.50 6.06 17.25
N SER A 129 11.91 7.34 17.34
CA SER A 129 11.55 8.24 18.43
C SER A 129 10.03 8.47 18.56
N ILE A 130 9.29 8.40 17.44
CA ILE A 130 7.83 8.52 17.43
C ILE A 130 7.17 7.16 17.58
N TYR A 131 7.68 6.15 16.85
CA TYR A 131 7.05 4.84 16.76
C TYR A 131 7.16 4.03 18.05
N ARG A 132 8.35 4.02 18.71
CA ARG A 132 8.62 3.22 19.90
C ARG A 132 8.17 3.85 21.21
N GLU A 133 7.79 5.13 21.20
CA GLU A 133 7.28 5.84 22.41
C GLU A 133 8.20 5.60 23.61
N PHE A 134 9.49 5.97 23.47
CA PHE A 134 10.50 5.75 24.52
C PHE A 134 10.09 6.39 25.86
N LYS A 135 10.15 5.61 26.95
CA LYS A 135 9.76 6.05 28.29
C LYS A 135 10.81 6.95 28.94
N ASP A 136 12.08 6.75 28.57
CA ASP A 136 13.20 7.49 29.14
C ASP A 136 14.37 7.56 28.15
N VAL A 137 15.37 8.42 28.51
CA VAL A 137 16.55 8.68 27.67
C VAL A 137 17.44 7.43 27.55
N ASN A 138 17.49 6.56 28.55
CA ASN A 138 18.36 5.39 28.54
C ASN A 138 17.87 4.37 27.49
N THR A 139 16.57 4.11 27.47
CA THR A 139 15.94 3.23 26.47
C THR A 139 16.18 3.76 25.05
N PHE A 140 16.14 5.08 24.86
CA PHE A 140 16.46 5.72 23.59
C PHE A 140 17.93 5.57 23.21
N MET A 141 18.86 5.76 24.18
CA MET A 141 20.31 5.56 23.97
C MET A 141 20.65 4.11 23.61
N ASP A 142 19.97 3.14 24.19
CA ASP A 142 20.18 1.74 23.87
C ASP A 142 19.72 1.41 22.44
N GLU A 143 18.68 2.07 21.95
CA GLU A 143 18.26 1.95 20.53
C GLU A 143 19.29 2.55 19.58
N ILE A 144 19.91 3.69 19.95
CA ILE A 144 20.99 4.29 19.15
C ILE A 144 22.21 3.37 19.09
N LYS A 145 22.61 2.74 20.19
CA LYS A 145 23.75 1.81 20.20
C LYS A 145 23.60 0.66 19.19
N LYS A 146 22.39 0.13 19.02
CA LYS A 146 22.10 -0.94 18.02
C LYS A 146 22.35 -0.55 16.58
N ILE A 147 22.50 0.74 16.31
CA ILE A 147 22.77 1.24 14.95
C ILE A 147 24.27 1.43 14.75
N LEU A 148 25.01 1.63 15.84
CA LEU A 148 26.46 1.88 15.82
C LEU A 148 27.28 0.59 15.83
N GLU A 149 26.67 -0.53 16.15
CA GLU A 149 27.22 -1.90 16.04
C GLU A 149 26.98 -2.50 14.65
#